data_c6b6c57c89aa2c908df82ef6c27d9f8e
#
_entry.id   c6b6c57c89aa2c908df82ef6c27d9f8e
#
_cell.length_a   1.000
_cell.length_b   1.000
_cell.length_c   1.000
_cell.angle_alpha   90.00
_cell.angle_beta   90.00
_cell.angle_gamma   90.00
#
_symmetry.space_group_name_H-M   'P 1'
#
loop_
_entity.id
_entity.type
_entity.pdbx_description
1 polymer ?
#
loop_
_entity_poly.entity_id
_entity_poly.type
_entity_poly.pdbx_seq_one_letter_code
_entity_poly.pdbx_strand_id
1 'polypeptide(L)'
;VNDVKKAVVDELDGKAGWRVVSVNQNGVDVSVLHEVAPSPASSVSITLDRVVQNAAQHAVNTRGGKAMIVVIKPSTGEILAIAQNAGADADGPVATTGLYPPGSTFKMITAGAAVERDLATPETLLGCPGEIDIGHRTIPNYGGFDLGVVPMSRAFASSCNTTFAELSSRLPPRGLTQAARRYGIGLDYQVDGITTVTGSVPPTVDLAERTEDGFGQGKVLASPFGMALVAAXXXXXXXTPVPQLIAGRPTAVEGDATPISQKMIDALRPMMRLVVTNGTAKEIAGCGEVFGKTGEAEFPGGSHSWFAGYRGDLAFASLIVGGGSSEYAVRMTKVMFESLPPGYLA
;
A
#
# COMPACT_ATOMS: atom_id res chain seq x y z
N VAL A 1 18.09 -6.44 -0.76
CA VAL A 1 19.20 -6.81 0.13
C VAL A 1 20.36 -5.84 -0.03
N ASN A 2 20.73 -5.54 -1.27
CA ASN A 2 21.90 -4.68 -1.50
C ASN A 2 21.72 -3.26 -0.95
N ASP A 3 20.52 -2.70 -1.08
CA ASP A 3 20.26 -1.34 -0.59
C ASP A 3 20.32 -1.30 0.94
N VAL A 4 19.83 -2.34 1.60
CA VAL A 4 19.92 -2.44 3.05
C VAL A 4 21.39 -2.53 3.46
N LYS A 5 22.16 -3.37 2.80
CA LYS A 5 23.59 -3.51 3.10
C LYS A 5 24.31 -2.18 2.96
N LYS A 6 24.02 -1.42 1.88
CA LYS A 6 24.64 -0.11 1.70
C LYS A 6 24.31 0.84 2.84
N ALA A 7 23.05 0.80 3.32
CA ALA A 7 22.61 1.72 4.38
C ALA A 7 23.31 1.45 5.70
N VAL A 8 23.76 0.21 5.95
CA VAL A 8 24.34 -0.18 7.24
C VAL A 8 25.75 -0.76 7.10
N VAL A 9 26.48 -0.34 6.07
CA VAL A 9 27.78 -0.95 5.78
C VAL A 9 28.75 -0.78 6.95
N ASP A 10 28.76 0.38 7.60
CA ASP A 10 29.67 0.62 8.72
C ASP A 10 29.37 -0.32 9.88
N GLU A 11 28.10 -0.56 10.16
CA GLU A 11 27.73 -1.46 11.25
C GLU A 11 28.16 -2.90 10.93
N LEU A 12 27.95 -3.33 9.69
CA LEU A 12 28.24 -4.72 9.33
C LEU A 12 29.74 -4.98 9.21
N ASP A 13 30.51 -4.01 8.72
CA ASP A 13 31.94 -4.20 8.49
C ASP A 13 32.78 -3.87 9.72
N GLY A 14 32.33 -2.93 10.54
CA GLY A 14 33.17 -2.41 11.60
C GLY A 14 34.31 -1.57 11.05
N LYS A 15 35.22 -1.19 11.88
CA LYS A 15 36.41 -0.41 11.47
C LYS A 15 37.62 -0.91 12.21
N ALA A 16 38.73 -1.08 11.50
CA ALA A 16 40.00 -1.48 12.12
C ALA A 16 40.54 -0.35 12.99
N GLY A 17 41.17 -0.72 14.08
CA GLY A 17 41.91 0.23 14.89
C GLY A 17 43.35 0.33 14.40
N TRP A 18 44.07 1.26 14.99
CA TRP A 18 45.49 1.41 14.71
C TRP A 18 46.16 2.08 15.91
N ARG A 19 47.47 1.93 15.98
CA ARG A 19 48.24 2.60 17.04
C ARG A 19 49.62 2.99 16.52
N VAL A 20 50.12 4.00 17.10
CA VAL A 20 51.49 4.48 16.87
C VAL A 20 52.31 4.08 18.09
N VAL A 21 53.40 3.38 17.86
CA VAL A 21 54.21 2.91 19.00
C VAL A 21 55.67 3.36 18.76
N SER A 22 56.37 3.53 19.86
CA SER A 22 57.82 3.65 19.77
C SER A 22 58.43 2.26 19.83
N VAL A 23 59.48 2.05 19.07
CA VAL A 23 60.17 0.74 19.07
C VAL A 23 61.62 0.94 19.43
N ASN A 24 62.24 -0.10 19.99
CA ASN A 24 63.67 -0.05 20.28
C ASN A 24 64.46 -0.48 19.03
N GLN A 25 65.78 -0.52 19.20
CA GLN A 25 66.67 -0.82 18.10
C GLN A 25 66.49 -2.23 17.54
N ASN A 26 65.82 -3.11 18.29
CA ASN A 26 65.48 -4.49 17.84
C ASN A 26 64.09 -4.59 17.23
N GLY A 27 63.39 -3.47 17.08
CA GLY A 27 62.03 -3.46 16.52
C GLY A 27 60.95 -3.90 17.45
N VAL A 28 61.23 -3.90 18.79
CA VAL A 28 60.24 -4.31 19.77
C VAL A 28 59.47 -3.09 20.28
N ASP A 29 58.15 -3.17 20.35
CA ASP A 29 57.32 -2.11 20.85
C ASP A 29 57.71 -1.75 22.29
N VAL A 30 57.92 -0.48 22.54
CA VAL A 30 58.30 0.00 23.88
C VAL A 30 57.14 0.74 24.53
N SER A 31 56.51 1.63 23.82
CA SER A 31 55.37 2.36 24.39
C SER A 31 54.40 2.72 23.28
N VAL A 32 53.16 2.88 23.66
CA VAL A 32 52.07 3.30 22.72
C VAL A 32 51.98 4.83 22.84
N LEU A 33 52.17 5.50 21.72
CA LEU A 33 52.14 6.96 21.66
C LEU A 33 50.77 7.49 21.33
N HIS A 34 50.00 6.75 20.56
CA HIS A 34 48.63 7.10 20.22
C HIS A 34 47.89 5.83 19.79
N GLU A 35 46.62 5.79 20.10
CA GLU A 35 45.86 4.60 19.77
C GLU A 35 44.42 4.97 19.42
N VAL A 36 43.89 4.37 18.38
CA VAL A 36 42.48 4.43 18.01
C VAL A 36 41.96 3.00 18.08
N ALA A 37 41.01 2.76 18.97
CA ALA A 37 40.48 1.42 19.16
C ALA A 37 39.66 0.98 17.96
N PRO A 38 39.63 -0.32 17.64
CA PRO A 38 38.75 -0.78 16.58
C PRO A 38 37.29 -0.68 16.98
N SER A 39 36.45 -0.49 15.98
CA SER A 39 34.99 -0.55 16.13
C SER A 39 34.53 -1.90 15.59
N PRO A 40 34.10 -2.82 16.44
CA PRO A 40 33.72 -4.14 15.94
C PRO A 40 32.46 -4.08 15.10
N ALA A 41 32.31 -5.04 14.21
CA ALA A 41 31.08 -5.20 13.43
C ALA A 41 29.93 -5.51 14.38
N SER A 42 28.74 -5.05 14.01
CA SER A 42 27.56 -5.29 14.82
C SER A 42 26.41 -5.75 13.93
N SER A 43 25.45 -6.43 14.54
CA SER A 43 24.26 -6.86 13.80
C SER A 43 23.30 -5.70 13.65
N VAL A 44 22.45 -5.80 12.64
CA VAL A 44 21.42 -4.82 12.35
C VAL A 44 20.10 -5.56 12.22
N SER A 45 19.05 -5.03 12.86
CA SER A 45 17.71 -5.63 12.75
C SER A 45 16.89 -4.90 11.70
N ILE A 46 16.20 -5.66 10.89
CA ILE A 46 15.23 -5.09 9.96
C ILE A 46 13.83 -5.55 10.36
N THR A 47 12.84 -4.80 9.89
CA THR A 47 11.45 -5.04 10.32
C THR A 47 10.80 -6.21 9.59
N LEU A 48 11.36 -6.66 8.48
CA LEU A 48 10.78 -7.78 7.76
C LEU A 48 10.59 -8.97 8.70
N ASP A 49 9.36 -9.49 8.71
CA ASP A 49 9.01 -10.62 9.56
C ASP A 49 9.16 -11.89 8.73
N ARG A 50 9.99 -12.82 9.20
CA ARG A 50 10.28 -14.02 8.41
C ARG A 50 9.02 -14.78 8.02
N VAL A 51 8.09 -14.93 8.98
CA VAL A 51 6.87 -15.69 8.72
C VAL A 51 6.00 -15.00 7.68
N VAL A 52 5.80 -13.70 7.84
CA VAL A 52 4.98 -12.94 6.90
C VAL A 52 5.65 -12.85 5.54
N GLN A 53 6.97 -12.59 5.51
CA GLN A 53 7.70 -12.49 4.24
C GLN A 53 7.64 -13.81 3.48
N ASN A 54 7.83 -14.94 4.18
CA ASN A 54 7.77 -16.25 3.53
C ASN A 54 6.37 -16.55 3.00
N ALA A 55 5.33 -16.18 3.76
CA ALA A 55 3.97 -16.41 3.33
C ALA A 55 3.64 -15.56 2.09
N ALA A 56 4.05 -14.29 2.11
CA ALA A 56 3.82 -13.40 0.97
C ALA A 56 4.59 -13.88 -0.27
N GLN A 57 5.85 -14.29 -0.08
CA GLN A 57 6.66 -14.77 -1.19
C GLN A 57 6.08 -16.05 -1.80
N HIS A 58 5.61 -16.95 -0.94
CA HIS A 58 4.95 -18.15 -1.43
C HIS A 58 3.73 -17.78 -2.29
N ALA A 59 2.95 -16.81 -1.82
CA ALA A 59 1.75 -16.40 -2.54
C ALA A 59 2.07 -15.81 -3.90
N VAL A 60 3.03 -14.87 -3.99
CA VAL A 60 3.35 -14.28 -5.28
C VAL A 60 3.97 -15.31 -6.23
N ASN A 61 4.66 -16.30 -5.70
CA ASN A 61 5.27 -17.35 -6.52
C ASN A 61 4.22 -18.29 -7.13
N THR A 62 2.98 -18.26 -6.66
CA THR A 62 1.91 -19.04 -7.30
C THR A 62 1.46 -18.43 -8.63
N ARG A 63 1.90 -17.21 -8.95
CA ARG A 63 1.47 -16.52 -10.17
C ARG A 63 2.58 -16.56 -11.23
N GLY A 64 2.18 -16.76 -12.47
CA GLY A 64 3.15 -16.89 -13.55
C GLY A 64 3.61 -15.56 -14.14
N GLY A 65 2.87 -14.49 -13.96
CA GLY A 65 3.21 -13.17 -14.52
C GLY A 65 4.04 -12.34 -13.54
N LYS A 66 3.63 -11.09 -13.34
CA LYS A 66 4.32 -10.17 -12.43
C LYS A 66 3.41 -9.93 -11.25
N ALA A 67 3.82 -10.39 -10.08
CA ALA A 67 2.98 -10.34 -8.89
C ALA A 67 3.77 -9.79 -7.71
N MET A 68 3.10 -9.01 -6.86
CA MET A 68 3.73 -8.34 -5.74
C MET A 68 2.77 -8.26 -4.56
N ILE A 69 3.32 -8.38 -3.34
CA ILE A 69 2.58 -8.13 -2.11
C ILE A 69 3.49 -7.33 -1.17
N VAL A 70 2.96 -6.25 -0.61
CA VAL A 70 3.62 -5.49 0.45
C VAL A 70 2.75 -5.57 1.69
N VAL A 71 3.36 -5.83 2.85
CA VAL A 71 2.63 -5.89 4.12
C VAL A 71 3.28 -4.91 5.09
N ILE A 72 2.44 -4.09 5.73
CA ILE A 72 2.86 -3.09 6.71
C ILE A 72 2.06 -3.32 7.97
N LYS A 73 2.72 -3.17 9.12
CA LYS A 73 2.07 -3.29 10.42
C LYS A 73 1.46 -1.94 10.80
N PRO A 74 0.12 -1.79 10.78
CA PRO A 74 -0.47 -0.47 11.02
C PRO A 74 -0.11 0.14 12.36
N SER A 75 0.05 -0.65 13.42
CA SER A 75 0.29 -0.11 14.75
C SER A 75 1.66 0.54 14.90
N THR A 76 2.64 0.17 14.05
CA THR A 76 4.00 0.67 14.18
C THR A 76 4.55 1.30 12.92
N GLY A 77 3.98 0.99 11.76
CA GLY A 77 4.55 1.38 10.47
C GLY A 77 5.61 0.44 9.95
N GLU A 78 5.98 -0.57 10.72
CA GLU A 78 7.02 -1.52 10.29
C GLU A 78 6.60 -2.22 9.00
N ILE A 79 7.51 -2.25 8.04
CA ILE A 79 7.30 -3.02 6.81
C ILE A 79 7.63 -4.46 7.13
N LEU A 80 6.62 -5.33 7.07
CA LEU A 80 6.77 -6.74 7.46
C LEU A 80 7.11 -7.63 6.28
N ALA A 81 6.73 -7.24 5.07
CA ALA A 81 7.04 -8.05 3.88
C ALA A 81 7.07 -7.17 2.64
N ILE A 82 8.01 -7.48 1.78
CA ILE A 82 8.09 -6.92 0.43
C ILE A 82 8.36 -8.13 -0.46
N ALA A 83 7.34 -8.60 -1.14
CA ALA A 83 7.45 -9.83 -1.93
C ALA A 83 7.12 -9.55 -3.38
N GLN A 84 7.96 -10.07 -4.27
CA GLN A 84 7.65 -10.05 -5.69
C GLN A 84 8.19 -11.33 -6.32
N ASN A 85 7.50 -11.79 -7.37
CA ASN A 85 7.92 -13.03 -8.00
C ASN A 85 9.01 -12.76 -9.06
N ALA A 86 9.52 -13.82 -9.67
CA ALA A 86 10.62 -13.68 -10.63
C ALA A 86 10.24 -12.78 -11.81
N GLY A 87 9.00 -12.86 -12.27
CA GLY A 87 8.56 -12.00 -13.37
C GLY A 87 8.62 -10.52 -13.00
N ALA A 88 8.20 -10.20 -11.78
CA ALA A 88 8.26 -8.82 -11.31
C ALA A 88 9.71 -8.38 -11.06
N ASP A 89 10.55 -9.30 -10.56
CA ASP A 89 11.96 -8.97 -10.29
C ASP A 89 12.67 -8.48 -11.54
N ALA A 90 12.26 -8.95 -12.71
CA ALA A 90 12.88 -8.52 -13.96
C ALA A 90 12.72 -7.02 -14.20
N ASP A 91 11.72 -6.40 -13.61
CA ASP A 91 11.48 -4.97 -13.76
C ASP A 91 12.08 -4.12 -12.62
N GLY A 92 12.86 -4.73 -11.73
CA GLY A 92 13.47 -4.04 -10.60
C GLY A 92 12.56 -4.09 -9.37
N PRO A 93 12.75 -3.18 -8.40
CA PRO A 93 12.02 -3.23 -7.13
C PRO A 93 10.63 -2.63 -7.26
N VAL A 94 9.79 -3.23 -8.09
CA VAL A 94 8.49 -2.64 -8.45
C VAL A 94 7.47 -2.73 -7.33
N ALA A 95 7.66 -3.61 -6.34
CA ALA A 95 6.74 -3.62 -5.20
C ALA A 95 6.77 -2.29 -4.44
N THR A 96 7.92 -1.63 -4.42
CA THR A 96 8.06 -0.35 -3.70
C THR A 96 8.13 0.86 -4.61
N THR A 97 8.47 0.70 -5.89
CA THR A 97 8.65 1.85 -6.78
C THR A 97 7.80 1.81 -8.05
N GLY A 98 7.18 0.68 -8.37
CA GLY A 98 6.41 0.59 -9.61
C GLY A 98 5.09 1.34 -9.48
N LEU A 99 4.72 2.09 -10.50
CA LEU A 99 3.51 2.90 -10.49
C LEU A 99 2.50 2.35 -11.49
N TYR A 100 1.31 2.06 -10.97
CA TYR A 100 0.24 1.44 -11.76
C TYR A 100 -1.08 2.13 -11.43
N PRO A 101 -2.03 2.19 -12.37
CA PRO A 101 -3.37 2.66 -11.98
C PRO A 101 -3.94 1.73 -10.91
N PRO A 102 -4.45 2.28 -9.82
CA PRO A 102 -4.98 1.44 -8.74
C PRO A 102 -6.39 0.93 -8.97
N GLY A 103 -7.10 1.47 -9.97
CA GLY A 103 -8.47 1.07 -10.22
C GLY A 103 -9.34 1.27 -9.00
N SER A 104 -10.28 0.37 -8.81
CA SER A 104 -11.28 0.54 -7.76
C SER A 104 -10.74 0.46 -6.33
N THR A 105 -9.49 0.04 -6.12
CA THR A 105 -8.94 0.17 -4.77
C THR A 105 -8.89 1.64 -4.34
N PHE A 106 -8.76 2.55 -5.30
CA PHE A 106 -8.74 3.98 -4.98
C PHE A 106 -10.07 4.48 -4.43
N LYS A 107 -11.14 3.72 -4.57
CA LYS A 107 -12.44 4.10 -4.00
C LYS A 107 -12.38 4.21 -2.47
N MET A 108 -11.41 3.56 -1.83
CA MET A 108 -11.20 3.79 -0.39
C MET A 108 -10.92 5.27 -0.12
N ILE A 109 -10.13 5.89 -0.97
CA ILE A 109 -9.79 7.31 -0.83
C ILE A 109 -10.97 8.19 -1.25
N THR A 110 -11.63 7.85 -2.34
CA THR A 110 -12.75 8.64 -2.83
C THR A 110 -13.92 8.61 -1.83
N ALA A 111 -14.22 7.44 -1.27
CA ALA A 111 -15.27 7.33 -0.24
C ALA A 111 -14.89 8.16 0.98
N GLY A 112 -13.62 8.09 1.39
CA GLY A 112 -13.16 8.89 2.52
C GLY A 112 -13.30 10.38 2.27
N ALA A 113 -12.98 10.84 1.06
CA ALA A 113 -13.12 12.24 0.69
C ALA A 113 -14.58 12.68 0.75
N ALA A 114 -15.48 11.82 0.25
CA ALA A 114 -16.91 12.13 0.27
C ALA A 114 -17.43 12.22 1.69
N VAL A 115 -17.01 11.29 2.54
CA VAL A 115 -17.45 11.30 3.95
C VAL A 115 -16.92 12.55 4.67
N GLU A 116 -15.65 12.86 4.46
CA GLU A 116 -15.05 14.01 5.14
C GLU A 116 -15.74 15.31 4.78
N ARG A 117 -16.21 15.42 3.55
CA ARG A 117 -16.88 16.64 3.06
C ARG A 117 -18.39 16.61 3.25
N ASP A 118 -18.89 15.62 3.97
CA ASP A 118 -20.33 15.46 4.24
C ASP A 118 -21.17 15.29 2.98
N LEU A 119 -20.59 14.73 1.94
CA LEU A 119 -21.35 14.40 0.73
C LEU A 119 -22.14 13.11 0.88
N ALA A 120 -21.68 12.20 1.73
CA ALA A 120 -22.35 10.92 1.93
C ALA A 120 -21.84 10.27 3.21
N THR A 121 -22.68 9.37 3.75
CA THR A 121 -22.28 8.42 4.79
C THR A 121 -22.47 7.02 4.21
N PRO A 122 -21.99 5.98 4.87
CA PRO A 122 -22.21 4.62 4.35
C PRO A 122 -23.69 4.29 4.11
N GLU A 123 -24.57 4.90 4.86
CA GLU A 123 -26.02 4.64 4.77
C GLU A 123 -26.71 5.52 3.73
N THR A 124 -26.05 6.54 3.22
CA THR A 124 -26.67 7.45 2.25
C THR A 124 -27.07 6.69 0.99
N LEU A 125 -28.30 6.87 0.54
CA LEU A 125 -28.78 6.25 -0.69
C LEU A 125 -28.23 7.00 -1.89
N LEU A 126 -27.58 6.26 -2.79
CA LEU A 126 -26.94 6.83 -3.97
C LEU A 126 -27.30 5.98 -5.18
N GLY A 127 -27.35 6.60 -6.34
CA GLY A 127 -27.59 5.86 -7.55
C GLY A 127 -26.40 5.02 -7.97
N CYS A 128 -26.69 3.83 -8.45
CA CYS A 128 -25.68 2.97 -9.08
C CYS A 128 -26.25 2.48 -10.41
N PRO A 129 -26.48 3.39 -11.38
CA PRO A 129 -27.00 2.98 -12.67
C PRO A 129 -25.93 2.23 -13.46
N GLY A 130 -26.37 1.52 -14.51
CA GLY A 130 -25.45 0.75 -15.33
C GLY A 130 -24.41 1.60 -16.05
N GLU A 131 -24.75 2.85 -16.34
CA GLU A 131 -23.81 3.82 -16.89
C GLU A 131 -24.28 5.22 -16.54
N ILE A 132 -23.37 6.18 -16.63
CA ILE A 132 -23.67 7.57 -16.31
C ILE A 132 -22.84 8.46 -17.23
N ASP A 133 -23.44 9.58 -17.65
CA ASP A 133 -22.73 10.57 -18.47
C ASP A 133 -22.30 11.71 -17.58
N ILE A 134 -21.00 11.97 -17.53
CA ILE A 134 -20.43 13.11 -16.78
C ILE A 134 -19.40 13.78 -17.67
N GLY A 135 -19.56 15.09 -17.83
CA GLY A 135 -18.72 15.82 -18.77
C GLY A 135 -19.00 15.28 -20.17
N HIS A 136 -17.94 14.96 -20.89
CA HIS A 136 -18.08 14.47 -22.25
C HIS A 136 -17.85 12.96 -22.35
N ARG A 137 -17.96 12.25 -21.22
CA ARG A 137 -17.70 10.81 -21.19
C ARG A 137 -18.88 10.04 -20.61
N THR A 138 -19.04 8.82 -21.12
CA THR A 138 -19.97 7.86 -20.58
C THR A 138 -19.17 6.84 -19.76
N ILE A 139 -19.56 6.64 -18.52
CA ILE A 139 -18.86 5.76 -17.60
C ILE A 139 -19.75 4.58 -17.27
N PRO A 140 -19.33 3.36 -17.60
CA PRO A 140 -20.14 2.17 -17.29
C PRO A 140 -19.65 1.49 -16.03
N ASN A 141 -20.54 0.68 -15.44
CA ASN A 141 -20.11 -0.33 -14.50
C ASN A 141 -19.59 -1.55 -15.27
N TYR A 142 -18.77 -2.36 -14.61
CA TYR A 142 -18.30 -3.60 -15.20
C TYR A 142 -19.49 -4.44 -15.62
N GLY A 143 -19.51 -4.85 -16.90
CA GLY A 143 -20.63 -5.61 -17.42
C GLY A 143 -21.95 -4.87 -17.42
N GLY A 144 -21.95 -3.58 -17.14
CA GLY A 144 -23.18 -2.78 -17.18
C GLY A 144 -24.13 -3.02 -16.02
N PHE A 145 -23.66 -3.63 -14.91
CA PHE A 145 -24.59 -3.95 -13.81
C PHE A 145 -25.22 -2.68 -13.27
N ASP A 146 -26.45 -2.81 -12.80
CA ASP A 146 -27.26 -1.69 -12.34
C ASP A 146 -27.91 -2.11 -11.01
N LEU A 147 -27.57 -1.42 -9.93
CA LEU A 147 -28.12 -1.72 -8.61
C LEU A 147 -29.30 -0.79 -8.26
N GLY A 148 -29.66 0.14 -9.14
CA GLY A 148 -30.66 1.14 -8.80
C GLY A 148 -30.11 2.09 -7.76
N VAL A 149 -30.90 2.37 -6.73
CA VAL A 149 -30.50 3.26 -5.65
C VAL A 149 -30.21 2.40 -4.42
N VAL A 150 -28.98 2.48 -3.92
CA VAL A 150 -28.53 1.64 -2.80
C VAL A 150 -27.71 2.47 -1.83
N PRO A 151 -27.51 1.99 -0.60
CA PRO A 151 -26.59 2.68 0.30
C PRO A 151 -25.17 2.72 -0.27
N MET A 152 -24.43 3.77 0.05
CA MET A 152 -23.04 3.87 -0.41
C MET A 152 -22.24 2.61 -0.05
N SER A 153 -22.52 2.03 1.12
CA SER A 153 -21.82 0.81 1.53
C SER A 153 -22.01 -0.33 0.55
N ARG A 154 -23.21 -0.48 0.00
CA ARG A 154 -23.44 -1.53 -0.99
C ARG A 154 -22.77 -1.20 -2.32
N ALA A 155 -22.84 0.06 -2.74
CA ALA A 155 -22.15 0.47 -3.96
C ALA A 155 -20.65 0.23 -3.86
N PHE A 156 -20.08 0.49 -2.69
CA PHE A 156 -18.65 0.25 -2.43
C PHE A 156 -18.35 -1.26 -2.49
N ALA A 157 -19.16 -2.07 -1.82
CA ALA A 157 -18.94 -3.51 -1.75
C ALA A 157 -19.02 -4.16 -3.13
N SER A 158 -19.90 -3.65 -4.00
CA SER A 158 -20.06 -4.16 -5.35
C SER A 158 -19.15 -3.47 -6.36
N SER A 159 -18.40 -2.50 -5.90
CA SER A 159 -17.45 -1.74 -6.72
C SER A 159 -18.15 -0.97 -7.85
N CYS A 160 -19.19 -0.23 -7.50
CA CYS A 160 -19.98 0.52 -8.48
C CYS A 160 -19.21 1.75 -8.97
N ASN A 161 -18.83 1.75 -10.24
CA ASN A 161 -18.10 2.89 -10.82
C ASN A 161 -18.97 4.13 -10.91
N THR A 162 -20.23 3.96 -11.31
CA THR A 162 -21.08 5.12 -11.56
C THR A 162 -21.36 5.90 -10.29
N THR A 163 -21.51 5.22 -9.15
CA THR A 163 -21.67 5.88 -7.88
C THR A 163 -20.44 6.75 -7.55
N PHE A 164 -19.26 6.18 -7.69
CA PHE A 164 -18.04 6.88 -7.29
C PHE A 164 -17.61 7.92 -8.31
N ALA A 165 -17.99 7.74 -9.57
CA ALA A 165 -17.82 8.79 -10.57
C ALA A 165 -18.64 10.02 -10.18
N GLU A 166 -19.89 9.82 -9.79
CA GLU A 166 -20.77 10.92 -9.42
C GLU A 166 -20.25 11.62 -8.16
N LEU A 167 -19.82 10.85 -7.15
CA LEU A 167 -19.26 11.45 -5.94
C LEU A 167 -18.01 12.25 -6.27
N SER A 168 -17.13 11.70 -7.11
CA SER A 168 -15.90 12.39 -7.48
C SER A 168 -16.19 13.68 -8.24
N SER A 169 -17.25 13.70 -9.06
CA SER A 169 -17.61 14.90 -9.82
C SER A 169 -17.99 16.06 -8.90
N ARG A 170 -18.36 15.76 -7.66
CA ARG A 170 -18.76 16.79 -6.69
C ARG A 170 -17.61 17.30 -5.85
N LEU A 171 -16.40 16.76 -6.03
CA LEU A 171 -15.21 17.21 -5.31
C LEU A 171 -14.54 18.34 -6.08
N PRO A 172 -13.84 19.25 -5.38
CA PRO A 172 -13.11 20.30 -6.09
C PRO A 172 -11.88 19.72 -6.80
N PRO A 173 -11.23 20.50 -7.69
CA PRO A 173 -10.10 19.99 -8.48
C PRO A 173 -8.96 19.38 -7.67
N ARG A 174 -8.73 19.86 -6.44
CA ARG A 174 -7.67 19.32 -5.59
C ARG A 174 -8.19 18.33 -4.55
N GLY A 175 -9.48 18.01 -4.59
CA GLY A 175 -10.09 17.21 -3.53
C GLY A 175 -9.49 15.83 -3.38
N LEU A 176 -9.30 15.11 -4.49
CA LEU A 176 -8.70 13.78 -4.43
C LEU A 176 -7.21 13.83 -4.11
N THR A 177 -6.50 14.86 -4.64
CA THR A 177 -5.09 15.04 -4.32
C THR A 177 -4.89 15.19 -2.81
N GLN A 178 -5.71 16.04 -2.19
CA GLN A 178 -5.62 16.28 -0.75
C GLN A 178 -6.03 15.05 0.05
N ALA A 179 -7.12 14.39 -0.38
CA ALA A 179 -7.56 13.19 0.31
C ALA A 179 -6.52 12.09 0.25
N ALA A 180 -5.89 11.90 -0.92
CA ALA A 180 -4.88 10.86 -1.09
C ALA A 180 -3.68 11.08 -0.17
N ARG A 181 -3.28 12.35 0.01
CA ARG A 181 -2.16 12.66 0.90
C ARG A 181 -2.43 12.27 2.33
N ARG A 182 -3.69 12.32 2.76
CA ARG A 182 -4.04 11.92 4.12
C ARG A 182 -3.74 10.44 4.37
N TYR A 183 -3.70 9.64 3.30
CA TYR A 183 -3.37 8.22 3.37
C TYR A 183 -1.91 7.95 2.99
N GLY A 184 -1.17 8.98 2.64
CA GLY A 184 0.23 8.85 2.27
C GLY A 184 0.52 8.91 0.78
N ILE A 185 -0.48 8.81 -0.08
CA ILE A 185 -0.24 8.87 -1.52
C ILE A 185 0.11 10.30 -1.93
N GLY A 186 1.28 10.48 -2.51
CA GLY A 186 1.77 11.79 -2.89
C GLY A 186 2.77 12.37 -1.90
N LEU A 187 2.94 11.73 -0.74
CA LEU A 187 4.02 12.08 0.19
C LEU A 187 5.26 11.30 -0.18
N ASP A 188 6.41 11.82 0.20
CA ASP A 188 7.68 11.13 -0.05
C ASP A 188 8.24 10.66 1.29
N TYR A 189 8.43 9.35 1.41
CA TYR A 189 8.99 8.72 2.61
C TYR A 189 10.42 8.32 2.34
N GLN A 190 11.35 8.87 3.13
CA GLN A 190 12.77 8.54 3.02
C GLN A 190 13.06 7.37 3.95
N VAL A 191 12.79 6.16 3.48
CA VAL A 191 12.96 4.94 4.26
C VAL A 191 14.38 4.42 4.07
N ASP A 192 15.16 4.34 5.16
CA ASP A 192 16.50 3.79 5.05
C ASP A 192 16.44 2.35 4.55
N GLY A 193 17.27 2.04 3.57
CA GLY A 193 17.42 0.68 3.08
C GLY A 193 16.63 0.32 1.85
N ILE A 194 15.64 1.14 1.48
CA ILE A 194 14.88 0.91 0.23
C ILE A 194 14.51 2.24 -0.41
N THR A 195 14.26 2.18 -1.71
CA THR A 195 13.67 3.29 -2.43
C THR A 195 12.16 3.05 -2.50
N THR A 196 11.38 4.07 -2.18
CA THR A 196 9.92 3.96 -2.22
C THR A 196 9.32 5.11 -3.01
N VAL A 197 8.22 4.82 -3.68
CA VAL A 197 7.36 5.83 -4.31
C VAL A 197 5.94 5.44 -3.95
N THR A 198 5.16 6.38 -3.42
CA THR A 198 3.79 6.03 -3.02
C THR A 198 2.81 6.08 -4.19
N GLY A 199 2.88 7.15 -4.96
CA GLY A 199 1.96 7.35 -6.06
C GLY A 199 1.76 8.82 -6.36
N SER A 200 0.79 9.10 -7.24
CA SER A 200 0.56 10.45 -7.70
C SER A 200 -0.92 10.63 -8.01
N VAL A 201 -1.50 11.71 -7.48
CA VAL A 201 -2.88 12.10 -7.78
C VAL A 201 -2.85 13.57 -8.16
N PRO A 202 -2.57 13.88 -9.43
CA PRO A 202 -2.46 15.28 -9.84
C PRO A 202 -3.82 15.99 -9.73
N PRO A 203 -3.85 17.27 -9.35
CA PRO A 203 -5.09 18.03 -9.42
C PRO A 203 -5.55 18.12 -10.86
N THR A 204 -6.87 18.18 -11.06
CA THR A 204 -7.39 18.32 -12.41
C THR A 204 -8.66 19.15 -12.41
N VAL A 205 -8.73 20.09 -13.36
CA VAL A 205 -9.93 20.88 -13.57
C VAL A 205 -10.86 20.26 -14.61
N ASP A 206 -10.36 19.33 -15.41
CA ASP A 206 -11.21 18.64 -16.38
C ASP A 206 -12.16 17.71 -15.65
N LEU A 207 -13.47 17.95 -15.80
CA LEU A 207 -14.47 17.20 -15.06
C LEU A 207 -14.42 15.71 -15.37
N ALA A 208 -14.30 15.35 -16.64
CA ALA A 208 -14.29 13.93 -17.03
C ALA A 208 -13.08 13.22 -16.42
N GLU A 209 -11.91 13.86 -16.46
CA GLU A 209 -10.70 13.26 -15.90
C GLU A 209 -10.79 13.14 -14.38
N ARG A 210 -11.30 14.18 -13.71
CA ARG A 210 -11.48 14.14 -12.25
C ARG A 210 -12.41 13.00 -11.86
N THR A 211 -13.44 12.79 -12.66
CA THR A 211 -14.38 11.73 -12.42
C THR A 211 -13.72 10.37 -12.53
N GLU A 212 -12.88 10.16 -13.55
CA GLU A 212 -12.17 8.90 -13.73
C GLU A 212 -11.14 8.67 -12.63
N ASP A 213 -10.50 9.75 -12.16
CA ASP A 213 -9.57 9.65 -11.04
C ASP A 213 -10.27 9.04 -9.82
N GLY A 214 -11.55 9.36 -9.64
CA GLY A 214 -12.31 8.91 -8.47
C GLY A 214 -12.51 7.41 -8.38
N PHE A 215 -12.36 6.69 -9.47
CA PHE A 215 -12.37 5.23 -9.40
C PHE A 215 -11.04 4.63 -9.87
N GLY A 216 -9.98 5.43 -9.71
CA GLY A 216 -8.62 4.90 -9.84
C GLY A 216 -8.10 4.75 -11.25
N GLN A 217 -8.78 5.36 -12.19
CA GLN A 217 -8.34 5.44 -13.58
C GLN A 217 -7.82 6.85 -13.82
N GLY A 218 -7.94 7.37 -15.02
CA GLY A 218 -7.45 8.71 -15.28
C GLY A 218 -5.95 8.77 -15.11
N LYS A 219 -5.47 9.76 -14.35
CA LYS A 219 -4.03 9.97 -14.16
C LYS A 219 -3.53 9.52 -12.79
N VAL A 220 -4.38 8.82 -12.02
CA VAL A 220 -3.97 8.33 -10.71
C VAL A 220 -3.03 7.15 -10.86
N LEU A 221 -1.93 7.17 -10.13
CA LEU A 221 -0.97 6.07 -10.09
C LEU A 221 -0.61 5.75 -8.65
N ALA A 222 -0.37 4.48 -8.36
CA ALA A 222 0.05 4.04 -7.03
C ALA A 222 0.95 2.83 -7.15
N SER A 223 1.86 2.71 -6.19
CA SER A 223 2.66 1.49 -6.06
C SER A 223 1.98 0.53 -5.08
N PRO A 224 2.35 -0.75 -5.09
CA PRO A 224 1.87 -1.65 -4.04
C PRO A 224 2.21 -1.13 -2.64
N PHE A 225 3.41 -0.58 -2.45
CA PHE A 225 3.79 0.04 -1.20
C PHE A 225 2.81 1.16 -0.82
N GLY A 226 2.48 2.04 -1.78
CA GLY A 226 1.54 3.13 -1.53
C GLY A 226 0.17 2.63 -1.14
N MET A 227 -0.33 1.60 -1.82
CA MET A 227 -1.66 1.06 -1.48
C MET A 227 -1.66 0.30 -0.16
N ALA A 228 -0.53 -0.30 0.22
CA ALA A 228 -0.42 -0.91 1.55
C ALA A 228 -0.48 0.16 2.64
N LEU A 229 0.12 1.34 2.38
CA LEU A 229 -0.01 2.47 3.32
C LEU A 229 -1.45 2.93 3.43
N VAL A 230 -2.16 3.01 2.31
CA VAL A 230 -3.59 3.38 2.34
C VAL A 230 -4.35 2.40 3.23
N ALA A 231 -4.12 1.13 3.07
CA ALA A 231 -4.79 0.11 3.89
C ALA A 231 -4.42 0.25 5.36
N ALA A 232 -3.18 0.54 5.64
CA ALA A 232 -2.71 0.74 7.02
C ALA A 232 -3.38 1.93 7.70
N UNK A 233 -3.62 2.85 6.94
CA UNK A 233 -4.19 4.04 7.42
C UNK A 233 -5.60 3.80 7.85
N UNK A 234 -6.37 2.86 7.21
CA UNK A 234 -7.70 2.54 7.55
C UNK A 234 -7.78 1.65 8.77
N UNK A 235 -6.72 0.93 9.16
CA UNK A 235 -6.61 0.11 10.30
C UNK A 235 -5.97 0.80 11.45
N UNK A 236 -5.47 1.89 11.20
CA UNK A 236 -4.75 2.56 12.21
C UNK A 236 -5.64 3.21 13.18
N UNK A 237 -5.37 3.02 14.18
CA UNK A 237 -6.16 3.55 15.23
C UNK A 237 -5.58 4.86 15.64
N UNK A 238 -5.47 5.70 15.61
CA UNK A 238 -5.02 6.89 16.14
C UNK A 238 -3.63 7.34 15.70
N UNK A 239 -2.98 6.50 15.29
CA UNK A 239 -1.67 6.89 14.87
C UNK A 239 -1.60 6.74 13.39
N THR A 240 -0.91 7.70 12.80
CA THR A 240 -0.64 7.62 11.37
C THR A 240 0.61 6.79 11.18
N PRO A 241 0.52 5.64 10.55
CA PRO A 241 1.73 4.81 10.40
C PRO A 241 2.77 5.48 9.49
N VAL A 242 4.02 5.49 9.94
CA VAL A 242 5.15 5.96 9.15
C VAL A 242 5.99 4.73 8.81
N PRO A 243 6.18 4.41 7.55
CA PRO A 243 6.85 3.15 7.19
C PRO A 243 8.30 3.14 7.66
N GLN A 244 8.73 1.98 8.16
CA GLN A 244 10.08 1.79 8.68
C GLN A 244 10.60 0.43 8.26
N LEU A 245 11.89 0.34 7.92
CA LEU A 245 12.50 -0.93 7.52
C LEU A 245 13.66 -1.34 8.42
N ILE A 246 14.52 -0.39 8.79
CA ILE A 246 15.68 -0.71 9.64
C ILE A 246 15.38 -0.20 11.04
N ALA A 247 15.46 -1.11 12.02
CA ALA A 247 15.16 -0.77 13.40
C ALA A 247 16.09 0.36 13.88
N GLY A 248 15.51 1.34 14.54
CA GLY A 248 16.27 2.46 15.06
C GLY A 248 16.61 3.56 14.05
N ARG A 249 16.16 3.41 12.81
CA ARG A 249 16.39 4.42 11.78
C ARG A 249 15.05 5.01 11.36
N PRO A 250 14.68 6.17 11.93
CA PRO A 250 13.39 6.78 11.61
C PRO A 250 13.32 7.26 10.17
N THR A 251 12.12 7.20 9.62
CA THR A 251 11.85 7.62 8.26
C THR A 251 11.52 9.11 8.25
N ALA A 252 12.17 9.87 7.37
CA ALA A 252 11.80 11.26 7.15
C ALA A 252 10.65 11.30 6.15
N VAL A 253 9.70 12.19 6.39
CA VAL A 253 8.53 12.35 5.51
C VAL A 253 8.57 13.74 4.91
N GLU A 254 8.47 13.82 3.58
CA GLU A 254 8.39 15.10 2.88
C GLU A 254 6.98 15.30 2.34
N GLY A 255 6.44 16.48 2.60
CA GLY A 255 5.08 16.84 2.23
C GLY A 255 4.22 16.94 3.46
N ASP A 256 3.10 17.63 3.30
CA ASP A 256 2.17 17.88 4.40
C ASP A 256 0.84 17.22 4.10
N ALA A 257 0.23 16.70 5.13
CA ALA A 257 -1.11 16.15 5.02
C ALA A 257 -1.81 16.24 6.36
N THR A 258 -3.12 16.49 6.30
CA THR A 258 -3.98 16.39 7.47
C THR A 258 -4.17 14.90 7.79
N PRO A 259 -4.05 14.48 9.05
CA PRO A 259 -4.29 13.07 9.38
C PRO A 259 -5.72 12.63 9.02
N ILE A 260 -5.88 11.34 8.78
CA ILE A 260 -7.20 10.76 8.56
C ILE A 260 -8.05 10.97 9.82
N SER A 261 -9.27 11.42 9.64
CA SER A 261 -10.16 11.65 10.78
C SER A 261 -10.81 10.34 11.23
N GLN A 262 -11.23 10.30 12.49
CA GLN A 262 -11.97 9.16 13.01
C GLN A 262 -13.25 8.95 12.21
N LYS A 263 -13.88 10.03 11.77
CA LYS A 263 -15.07 9.97 10.94
C LYS A 263 -14.84 9.15 9.66
N MET A 264 -13.70 9.36 9.01
CA MET A 264 -13.36 8.61 7.80
C MET A 264 -13.12 7.13 8.12
N ILE A 265 -12.41 6.86 9.21
CA ILE A 265 -12.12 5.48 9.61
C ILE A 265 -13.41 4.75 9.95
N ASP A 266 -14.27 5.39 10.74
CA ASP A 266 -15.53 4.76 11.15
C ASP A 266 -16.45 4.46 9.97
N ALA A 267 -16.36 5.27 8.91
CA ALA A 267 -17.16 5.03 7.71
C ALA A 267 -16.55 3.95 6.83
N LEU A 268 -15.24 3.98 6.64
CA LEU A 268 -14.60 3.05 5.72
C LEU A 268 -14.53 1.62 6.24
N ARG A 269 -14.29 1.47 7.53
CA ARG A 269 -14.08 0.14 8.09
C ARG A 269 -15.24 -0.82 7.82
N PRO A 270 -16.49 -0.48 8.14
CA PRO A 270 -17.58 -1.41 7.85
C PRO A 270 -17.81 -1.61 6.35
N MET A 271 -17.53 -0.60 5.52
CA MET A 271 -17.66 -0.78 4.07
C MET A 271 -16.63 -1.75 3.55
N MET A 272 -15.39 -1.65 4.05
CA MET A 272 -14.32 -2.57 3.67
C MET A 272 -14.62 -3.99 4.14
N ARG A 273 -15.29 -4.12 5.27
CA ARG A 273 -15.72 -5.44 5.73
C ARG A 273 -16.79 -6.03 4.80
N LEU A 274 -17.71 -5.18 4.37
CA LEU A 274 -18.80 -5.63 3.49
C LEU A 274 -18.28 -6.15 2.13
N VAL A 275 -17.16 -5.61 1.65
CA VAL A 275 -16.52 -6.12 0.42
C VAL A 275 -16.23 -7.61 0.56
N VAL A 276 -15.82 -8.04 1.76
CA VAL A 276 -15.45 -9.43 2.02
C VAL A 276 -16.65 -10.29 2.36
N THR A 277 -17.60 -9.76 3.14
CA THR A 277 -18.74 -10.58 3.55
C THR A 277 -19.81 -10.70 2.46
N ASN A 278 -20.01 -9.64 1.68
CA ASN A 278 -21.14 -9.59 0.73
C ASN A 278 -20.76 -8.96 -0.62
N GLY A 279 -19.48 -8.82 -0.91
CA GLY A 279 -19.06 -8.09 -2.10
C GLY A 279 -18.09 -8.86 -2.96
N THR A 280 -17.18 -8.11 -3.58
CA THR A 280 -16.30 -8.65 -4.62
C THR A 280 -15.17 -9.53 -4.08
N ALA A 281 -14.94 -9.56 -2.77
CA ALA A 281 -13.87 -10.36 -2.17
C ALA A 281 -14.40 -11.50 -1.29
N LYS A 282 -15.58 -12.03 -1.60
CA LYS A 282 -16.15 -13.11 -0.77
C LYS A 282 -15.23 -14.33 -0.67
N GLU A 283 -14.42 -14.55 -1.68
CA GLU A 283 -13.54 -15.73 -1.72
C GLU A 283 -12.60 -15.81 -0.52
N ILE A 284 -12.25 -14.66 0.07
CA ILE A 284 -11.32 -14.64 1.20
C ILE A 284 -12.05 -14.62 2.56
N ALA A 285 -13.36 -14.73 2.57
CA ALA A 285 -14.14 -14.62 3.81
C ALA A 285 -13.75 -15.70 4.84
N GLY A 286 -13.25 -16.84 4.39
CA GLY A 286 -12.83 -17.91 5.31
C GLY A 286 -11.49 -17.68 6.01
N CYS A 287 -10.80 -16.58 5.71
CA CYS A 287 -9.49 -16.29 6.28
C CYS A 287 -9.56 -15.38 7.50
N GLY A 288 -10.67 -15.37 8.21
CA GLY A 288 -10.82 -14.53 9.38
C GLY A 288 -11.42 -13.17 9.02
N GLU A 289 -11.25 -12.21 9.89
CA GLU A 289 -11.90 -10.91 9.73
C GLU A 289 -11.05 -10.01 8.82
N VAL A 290 -11.14 -10.26 7.52
CA VAL A 290 -10.44 -9.47 6.50
C VAL A 290 -11.31 -8.28 6.09
N PHE A 291 -10.67 -7.13 5.94
CA PHE A 291 -11.27 -5.89 5.44
C PHE A 291 -10.51 -5.51 4.18
N GLY A 292 -11.18 -5.02 3.16
CA GLY A 292 -10.42 -4.63 1.98
C GLY A 292 -11.25 -4.05 0.86
N LYS A 293 -10.57 -3.84 -0.27
CA LYS A 293 -11.18 -3.35 -1.48
C LYS A 293 -10.47 -3.96 -2.68
N THR A 294 -11.25 -4.50 -3.60
CA THR A 294 -10.73 -5.05 -4.84
C THR A 294 -10.60 -3.97 -5.91
N GLY A 295 -9.79 -4.24 -6.90
CA GLY A 295 -9.73 -3.38 -8.07
C GLY A 295 -9.29 -4.13 -9.30
N GLU A 296 -9.89 -3.75 -10.42
CA GLU A 296 -9.45 -4.20 -11.73
C GLU A 296 -9.18 -2.93 -12.53
N ALA A 297 -7.91 -2.59 -12.71
CA ALA A 297 -7.51 -1.32 -13.29
C ALA A 297 -7.20 -1.52 -14.77
N GLU A 298 -7.99 -0.90 -15.63
CA GLU A 298 -7.89 -1.12 -17.07
C GLU A 298 -6.74 -0.34 -17.69
N PHE A 299 -6.10 -0.95 -18.67
CA PHE A 299 -5.13 -0.31 -19.53
C PHE A 299 -5.35 -0.86 -20.95
N PRO A 300 -4.77 -0.22 -21.97
CA PRO A 300 -4.96 -0.76 -23.33
C PRO A 300 -4.47 -2.21 -23.41
N GLY A 301 -5.37 -3.11 -23.75
CA GLY A 301 -5.03 -4.53 -23.91
C GLY A 301 -5.24 -5.40 -22.69
N GLY A 302 -5.69 -4.84 -21.56
CA GLY A 302 -5.89 -5.69 -20.38
C GLY A 302 -6.26 -4.91 -19.15
N SER A 303 -6.01 -5.55 -18.00
CA SER A 303 -6.27 -4.90 -16.72
C SER A 303 -5.36 -5.48 -15.65
N HIS A 304 -5.10 -4.68 -14.63
CA HIS A 304 -4.35 -5.14 -13.45
C HIS A 304 -5.30 -5.64 -12.39
N SER A 305 -4.89 -6.69 -11.68
CA SER A 305 -5.69 -7.28 -10.61
C SER A 305 -5.13 -6.80 -9.27
N TRP A 306 -5.99 -6.16 -8.45
CA TRP A 306 -5.58 -5.58 -7.17
C TRP A 306 -6.48 -6.02 -6.03
N PHE A 307 -5.89 -6.14 -4.83
CA PHE A 307 -6.65 -6.25 -3.59
C PHE A 307 -5.82 -5.62 -2.49
N ALA A 308 -6.42 -4.73 -1.72
CA ALA A 308 -5.73 -4.06 -0.62
C ALA A 308 -6.64 -4.02 0.59
N GLY A 309 -6.05 -4.17 1.77
CA GLY A 309 -6.85 -4.19 2.98
C GLY A 309 -6.03 -4.59 4.17
N TYR A 310 -6.70 -5.14 5.18
CA TYR A 310 -6.00 -5.56 6.39
C TYR A 310 -6.75 -6.70 7.09
N ARG A 311 -6.01 -7.42 7.90
CA ARG A 311 -6.55 -8.38 8.86
C ARG A 311 -5.71 -8.24 10.12
N GLY A 312 -6.38 -7.89 11.24
CA GLY A 312 -5.63 -7.61 12.46
C GLY A 312 -4.58 -6.53 12.21
N ASP A 313 -3.38 -6.75 12.69
CA ASP A 313 -2.30 -5.78 12.58
C ASP A 313 -1.42 -6.05 11.34
N LEU A 314 -2.01 -6.56 10.27
CA LEU A 314 -1.35 -6.76 8.99
C LEU A 314 -2.14 -6.04 7.90
N ALA A 315 -1.59 -4.96 7.37
CA ALA A 315 -2.17 -4.27 6.21
C ALA A 315 -1.40 -4.68 4.97
N PHE A 316 -2.09 -4.86 3.87
CA PHE A 316 -1.47 -5.43 2.67
C PHE A 316 -1.96 -4.74 1.41
N ALA A 317 -1.17 -4.85 0.36
CA ALA A 317 -1.62 -4.58 -1.00
C ALA A 317 -1.04 -5.65 -1.91
N SER A 318 -1.91 -6.26 -2.68
CA SER A 318 -1.57 -7.33 -3.62
C SER A 318 -1.87 -6.86 -5.03
N LEU A 319 -0.93 -7.06 -5.94
CA LEU A 319 -1.07 -6.64 -7.34
C LEU A 319 -0.56 -7.73 -8.25
N ILE A 320 -1.34 -8.04 -9.29
CA ILE A 320 -0.89 -8.88 -10.38
C ILE A 320 -0.98 -8.02 -11.65
N VAL A 321 0.18 -7.67 -12.19
CA VAL A 321 0.25 -6.79 -13.36
C VAL A 321 -0.34 -7.52 -14.55
N GLY A 322 -1.32 -6.90 -15.20
CA GLY A 322 -1.99 -7.56 -16.32
C GLY A 322 -2.75 -8.81 -15.94
N GLY A 323 -3.07 -8.97 -14.65
CA GLY A 323 -3.68 -10.19 -14.14
C GLY A 323 -5.17 -10.36 -14.41
N GLY A 324 -5.84 -9.33 -14.91
CA GLY A 324 -7.25 -9.44 -15.24
C GLY A 324 -8.16 -9.19 -14.05
N SER A 325 -9.12 -10.07 -13.84
CA SER A 325 -10.11 -9.91 -12.79
C SER A 325 -9.48 -9.76 -11.40
N SER A 326 -10.07 -8.90 -10.60
CA SER A 326 -9.59 -8.69 -9.22
C SER A 326 -9.64 -9.96 -8.39
N GLU A 327 -10.44 -10.94 -8.79
CA GLU A 327 -10.52 -12.19 -8.01
C GLU A 327 -9.17 -12.87 -7.89
N TYR A 328 -8.27 -12.69 -8.86
CA TYR A 328 -6.97 -13.33 -8.80
C TYR A 328 -6.07 -12.72 -7.72
N ALA A 329 -6.13 -11.40 -7.53
CA ALA A 329 -5.40 -10.78 -6.43
C ALA A 329 -5.99 -11.19 -5.07
N VAL A 330 -7.32 -11.33 -4.99
CA VAL A 330 -7.95 -11.83 -3.78
C VAL A 330 -7.45 -13.25 -3.47
N ARG A 331 -7.44 -14.09 -4.49
CA ARG A 331 -6.99 -15.48 -4.34
C ARG A 331 -5.54 -15.57 -3.92
N MET A 332 -4.68 -14.73 -4.50
CA MET A 332 -3.27 -14.68 -4.13
C MET A 332 -3.11 -14.26 -2.67
N THR A 333 -3.88 -13.27 -2.23
CA THR A 333 -3.85 -12.84 -0.84
C THR A 333 -4.32 -13.96 0.10
N LYS A 334 -5.33 -14.71 -0.33
CA LYS A 334 -5.82 -15.85 0.44
C LYS A 334 -4.69 -16.87 0.65
N VAL A 335 -3.89 -17.13 -0.38
CA VAL A 335 -2.74 -18.03 -0.25
C VAL A 335 -1.79 -17.52 0.84
N MET A 336 -1.53 -16.21 0.85
CA MET A 336 -0.65 -15.65 1.88
C MET A 336 -1.20 -15.91 3.28
N PHE A 337 -2.48 -15.60 3.50
CA PHE A 337 -3.05 -15.79 4.83
C PHE A 337 -3.12 -17.26 5.23
N GLU A 338 -3.41 -18.15 4.29
CA GLU A 338 -3.44 -19.58 4.58
C GLU A 338 -2.05 -20.15 4.87
N SER A 339 -1.00 -19.46 4.45
CA SER A 339 0.37 -19.88 4.69
C SER A 339 0.90 -19.44 6.06
N LEU A 340 0.15 -18.59 6.77
CA LEU A 340 0.55 -18.20 8.12
C LEU A 340 0.22 -19.33 9.09
N PRO A 341 1.05 -19.53 10.14
CA PRO A 341 0.76 -20.57 11.10
C PRO A 341 -0.57 -20.36 11.82
N PRO A 342 -1.24 -21.42 12.27
CA PRO A 342 -2.48 -21.24 13.04
C PRO A 342 -2.25 -20.30 14.23
N GLY A 343 -3.18 -19.38 14.42
CA GLY A 343 -3.11 -18.46 15.54
C GLY A 343 -2.10 -17.32 15.40
N TYR A 344 -1.47 -17.18 14.25
CA TYR A 344 -0.45 -16.15 14.08
C TYR A 344 -0.98 -14.74 14.39
N LEU A 345 -2.25 -14.48 14.09
CA LEU A 345 -2.89 -13.18 14.35
C LEU A 345 -3.84 -13.22 15.53
N ALA A 346 -3.76 -14.26 16.34
CA ALA A 346 -4.65 -14.39 17.50
C ALA A 346 -4.27 -13.40 18.61
#